data_0ac3f60760167ff495486c34238c5446
#
_entry.id   0ac3f60760167ff495486c34238c5446
#
_cell.length_a   1.000
_cell.length_b   1.000
_cell.length_c   1.000
_cell.angle_alpha   90.00
_cell.angle_beta   90.00
_cell.angle_gamma   90.00
#
_symmetry.space_group_name_H-M   'P 1'
#
loop_
_entity.id
_entity.type
_entity.pdbx_description
1 polymer ?
#
loop_
_entity_poly.entity_id
_entity_poly.type
_entity_poly.pdbx_seq_one_letter_code
_entity_poly.pdbx_strand_id
1 'polypeptide(L)'
;MNILKSVTLIMVFLLNLAPAAGQVNPFERVTISAAKAGQNLLVNIGIPVSAVAARTDNPEELLDAIQSALDDYRTAFSLDEAAGCRLEAGDIIRLSSKPDTGGGISAGWEFFCENSQSLSAVDINLFSIIPISSIEGLAFPEGQQVIYPDLPKLVFE
;
A
#
# COMPACT_ATOMS: atom_id res chain seq x y z
N MET A 1 -22.67 -7.05 73.37
CA MET A 1 -21.25 -6.96 73.01
C MET A 1 -21.10 -7.64 71.68
N ASN A 2 -21.32 -6.89 70.57
CA ASN A 2 -21.35 -7.42 69.22
C ASN A 2 -20.14 -6.94 68.48
N ILE A 3 -19.28 -7.90 68.14
CA ILE A 3 -18.07 -7.67 67.35
C ILE A 3 -18.45 -7.70 65.90
N LEU A 4 -18.51 -6.51 65.28
CA LEU A 4 -18.76 -6.33 63.86
C LEU A 4 -17.48 -6.66 63.10
N LYS A 5 -17.43 -7.80 62.41
CA LYS A 5 -16.35 -8.18 61.56
C LYS A 5 -16.46 -7.42 60.21
N SER A 6 -15.58 -6.42 60.06
CA SER A 6 -15.38 -5.71 58.80
C SER A 6 -14.70 -6.64 57.79
N VAL A 7 -15.43 -7.08 56.78
CA VAL A 7 -14.87 -7.81 55.65
C VAL A 7 -14.47 -6.74 54.63
N THR A 8 -13.17 -6.48 54.55
CA THR A 8 -12.60 -5.62 53.51
C THR A 8 -12.51 -6.44 52.21
N LEU A 9 -13.43 -6.15 51.30
CA LEU A 9 -13.41 -6.73 49.94
C LEU A 9 -12.35 -6.04 49.13
N ILE A 10 -11.19 -6.69 48.99
CA ILE A 10 -10.13 -6.25 48.08
C ILE A 10 -10.54 -6.63 46.68
N MET A 11 -11.07 -5.64 45.95
CA MET A 11 -11.38 -5.75 44.53
C MET A 11 -10.06 -5.63 43.73
N VAL A 12 -9.47 -6.77 43.40
CA VAL A 12 -8.30 -6.84 42.51
C VAL A 12 -8.78 -6.55 41.11
N PHE A 13 -8.56 -5.30 40.68
CA PHE A 13 -8.69 -4.90 39.27
C PHE A 13 -7.52 -5.56 38.50
N LEU A 14 -7.77 -6.73 37.93
CA LEU A 14 -6.91 -7.28 36.88
C LEU A 14 -7.08 -6.36 35.65
N LEU A 15 -6.19 -5.38 35.53
CA LEU A 15 -5.99 -4.68 34.27
C LEU A 15 -5.46 -5.72 33.27
N ASN A 16 -6.34 -6.23 32.44
CA ASN A 16 -5.97 -6.92 31.21
C ASN A 16 -5.26 -5.89 30.32
N LEU A 17 -3.95 -5.80 30.43
CA LEU A 17 -3.09 -5.20 29.42
C LEU A 17 -3.20 -6.11 28.19
N ALA A 18 -4.21 -5.88 27.35
CA ALA A 18 -4.18 -6.39 25.99
C ALA A 18 -2.89 -5.86 25.37
N PRO A 19 -2.04 -6.72 24.77
CA PRO A 19 -0.91 -6.23 24.01
C PRO A 19 -1.49 -5.26 22.98
N ALA A 20 -1.02 -4.02 22.99
CA ALA A 20 -1.32 -3.07 21.94
C ALA A 20 -0.82 -3.75 20.66
N ALA A 21 -1.76 -4.24 19.84
CA ALA A 21 -1.47 -4.63 18.47
C ALA A 21 -0.81 -3.38 17.87
N GLY A 22 0.49 -3.47 17.59
CA GLY A 22 1.26 -2.34 17.11
C GLY A 22 0.48 -1.74 15.96
N GLN A 23 0.09 -0.48 16.09
CA GLN A 23 -0.50 0.26 15.00
C GLN A 23 0.55 0.27 13.90
N VAL A 24 0.35 -0.58 12.90
CA VAL A 24 1.19 -0.59 11.72
C VAL A 24 0.95 0.76 11.06
N ASN A 25 1.98 1.59 11.09
CA ASN A 25 1.91 2.91 10.49
C ASN A 25 1.68 2.72 8.98
N PRO A 26 0.55 3.12 8.41
CA PRO A 26 0.26 2.93 6.99
C PRO A 26 1.29 3.63 6.08
N PHE A 27 2.07 4.57 6.63
CA PHE A 27 3.13 5.26 5.92
C PHE A 27 4.47 4.49 5.85
N GLU A 28 4.53 3.27 6.39
CA GLU A 28 5.74 2.43 6.34
C GLU A 28 5.68 1.33 5.28
N ARG A 29 4.54 1.21 4.57
CA ARG A 29 4.33 0.17 3.57
C ARG A 29 4.17 0.75 2.18
N VAL A 30 4.63 -0.02 1.20
CA VAL A 30 4.29 0.26 -0.20
C VAL A 30 2.80 0.02 -0.39
N THR A 31 2.15 0.98 -1.03
CA THR A 31 0.71 0.94 -1.30
C THR A 31 0.44 1.03 -2.79
N ILE A 32 -0.63 0.39 -3.24
CA ILE A 32 -1.20 0.60 -4.56
C ILE A 32 -2.71 0.76 -4.43
N SER A 33 -3.27 1.75 -5.11
CA SER A 33 -4.71 1.87 -5.22
C SER A 33 -5.16 1.94 -6.66
N ALA A 34 -6.29 1.34 -6.96
CA ALA A 34 -6.91 1.43 -8.27
C ALA A 34 -8.42 1.71 -8.14
N ALA A 35 -8.91 2.66 -8.93
CA ALA A 35 -10.31 3.03 -8.96
C ALA A 35 -10.85 3.02 -10.38
N LYS A 36 -11.93 2.25 -10.61
CA LYS A 36 -12.67 2.25 -11.87
C LYS A 36 -13.88 3.19 -11.78
N ALA A 37 -14.00 4.10 -12.74
CA ALA A 37 -15.15 5.00 -12.87
C ALA A 37 -15.61 5.04 -14.33
N GLY A 38 -16.56 4.20 -14.69
CA GLY A 38 -16.97 4.01 -16.07
C GLY A 38 -15.82 3.44 -16.91
N GLN A 39 -15.37 4.20 -17.92
CA GLN A 39 -14.24 3.83 -18.77
C GLN A 39 -12.89 4.35 -18.24
N ASN A 40 -12.88 5.12 -17.17
CA ASN A 40 -11.64 5.63 -16.58
C ASN A 40 -11.12 4.68 -15.49
N LEU A 41 -9.80 4.50 -15.48
CA LEU A 41 -9.07 3.81 -14.44
C LEU A 41 -7.99 4.75 -13.92
N LEU A 42 -7.99 4.96 -12.61
CA LEU A 42 -6.93 5.68 -11.90
C LEU A 42 -6.13 4.68 -11.08
N VAL A 43 -4.81 4.65 -11.26
CA VAL A 43 -3.89 3.83 -10.46
C VAL A 43 -2.91 4.75 -9.76
N ASN A 44 -2.75 4.59 -8.44
CA ASN A 44 -1.77 5.33 -7.66
C ASN A 44 -0.88 4.37 -6.88
N ILE A 45 0.39 4.72 -6.74
CA ILE A 45 1.40 3.99 -5.98
C ILE A 45 2.06 4.93 -4.99
N GLY A 46 2.19 4.48 -3.75
CA GLY A 46 2.96 5.15 -2.70
C GLY A 46 4.11 4.27 -2.24
N ILE A 47 5.33 4.78 -2.30
CA ILE A 47 6.55 4.08 -1.86
C ILE A 47 7.22 4.94 -0.80
N PRO A 48 6.98 4.69 0.49
CA PRO A 48 7.61 5.45 1.56
C PRO A 48 9.11 5.15 1.64
N VAL A 49 9.90 6.17 1.96
CA VAL A 49 11.35 6.02 2.10
C VAL A 49 11.72 4.97 3.16
N SER A 50 10.92 4.84 4.22
CA SER A 50 11.12 3.83 5.27
C SER A 50 11.06 2.40 4.76
N ALA A 51 10.18 2.10 3.80
CA ALA A 51 10.09 0.77 3.19
C ALA A 51 11.34 0.40 2.38
N VAL A 52 12.00 1.40 1.79
CA VAL A 52 13.24 1.25 1.02
C VAL A 52 14.46 1.25 1.93
N ALA A 53 14.53 2.16 2.91
CA ALA A 53 15.65 2.28 3.83
C ALA A 53 15.90 1.03 4.68
N ALA A 54 14.84 0.27 4.98
CA ALA A 54 14.94 -1.01 5.69
C ALA A 54 15.60 -2.14 4.84
N ARG A 55 15.87 -1.91 3.55
CA ARG A 55 16.29 -2.93 2.58
C ARG A 55 17.67 -2.70 1.96
N THR A 56 18.25 -1.54 2.16
CA THR A 56 19.54 -1.16 1.56
C THR A 56 20.30 -0.17 2.44
N ASP A 57 21.62 -0.21 2.33
CA ASP A 57 22.51 0.78 2.96
C ASP A 57 22.53 2.13 2.21
N ASN A 58 22.03 2.14 0.97
CA ASN A 58 21.94 3.34 0.13
C ASN A 58 20.49 3.57 -0.37
N PRO A 59 19.58 4.07 0.48
CA PRO A 59 18.19 4.26 0.13
C PRO A 59 17.97 5.31 -0.98
N GLU A 60 18.83 6.32 -1.10
CA GLU A 60 18.72 7.33 -2.16
C GLU A 60 18.93 6.72 -3.55
N GLU A 61 19.99 5.93 -3.72
CA GLU A 61 20.27 5.26 -5.00
C GLU A 61 19.14 4.30 -5.39
N LEU A 62 18.60 3.56 -4.43
CA LEU A 62 17.47 2.67 -4.70
C LEU A 62 16.20 3.46 -5.07
N LEU A 63 15.93 4.57 -4.39
CA LEU A 63 14.79 5.44 -4.72
C LEU A 63 14.95 6.07 -6.10
N ASP A 64 16.15 6.49 -6.50
CA ASP A 64 16.42 7.03 -7.83
C ASP A 64 16.21 5.96 -8.92
N ALA A 65 16.65 4.74 -8.66
CA ALA A 65 16.42 3.61 -9.57
C ALA A 65 14.93 3.27 -9.70
N ILE A 66 14.20 3.27 -8.61
CA ILE A 66 12.74 3.05 -8.59
C ILE A 66 12.04 4.16 -9.36
N GLN A 67 12.36 5.43 -9.09
CA GLN A 67 11.77 6.56 -9.80
C GLN A 67 11.98 6.45 -11.31
N SER A 68 13.20 6.13 -11.73
CA SER A 68 13.52 5.94 -13.16
C SER A 68 12.76 4.75 -13.76
N ALA A 69 12.56 3.68 -13.00
CA ALA A 69 11.79 2.53 -13.46
C ALA A 69 10.31 2.87 -13.65
N LEU A 70 9.74 3.73 -12.79
CA LEU A 70 8.34 4.16 -12.86
C LEU A 70 8.03 5.07 -14.06
N ASP A 71 9.02 5.62 -14.76
CA ASP A 71 8.80 6.37 -16.00
C ASP A 71 8.07 5.53 -17.07
N ASP A 72 8.23 4.20 -17.04
CA ASP A 72 7.31 3.28 -17.70
C ASP A 72 6.43 2.58 -16.66
N TYR A 73 5.15 2.92 -16.61
CA TYR A 73 4.20 2.31 -15.66
C TYR A 73 4.15 0.78 -15.72
N ARG A 74 4.52 0.18 -16.87
CA ARG A 74 4.54 -1.29 -17.05
C ARG A 74 5.58 -1.97 -16.17
N THR A 75 6.56 -1.25 -15.69
CA THR A 75 7.51 -1.78 -14.68
C THR A 75 6.86 -1.94 -13.32
N ALA A 76 5.82 -1.17 -13.04
CA ALA A 76 5.10 -1.19 -11.77
C ALA A 76 3.89 -2.12 -11.80
N PHE A 77 3.14 -2.11 -12.90
CA PHE A 77 1.94 -2.93 -13.07
C PHE A 77 1.60 -3.13 -14.55
N SER A 78 0.74 -4.09 -14.82
CA SER A 78 0.13 -4.30 -16.14
C SER A 78 -1.37 -4.46 -16.06
N LEU A 79 -2.05 -4.09 -17.14
CA LEU A 79 -3.48 -4.17 -17.30
C LEU A 79 -3.84 -5.24 -18.34
N ASP A 80 -5.01 -5.88 -18.17
CA ASP A 80 -5.48 -6.84 -19.15
C ASP A 80 -5.64 -6.17 -20.53
N GLU A 81 -5.02 -6.74 -21.55
CA GLU A 81 -5.08 -6.23 -22.92
C GLU A 81 -6.52 -6.18 -23.46
N ALA A 82 -7.39 -7.11 -23.00
CA ALA A 82 -8.79 -7.15 -23.40
C ALA A 82 -9.59 -5.92 -22.93
N ALA A 83 -9.10 -5.20 -21.91
CA ALA A 83 -9.69 -3.95 -21.44
C ALA A 83 -9.44 -2.77 -22.40
N GLY A 84 -8.44 -2.87 -23.28
CA GLY A 84 -8.11 -1.83 -24.26
C GLY A 84 -7.76 -0.51 -23.62
N CYS A 85 -6.98 -0.54 -22.53
CA CYS A 85 -6.62 0.67 -21.78
C CYS A 85 -5.47 1.41 -22.47
N ARG A 86 -5.62 2.73 -22.62
CA ARG A 86 -4.57 3.64 -23.06
C ARG A 86 -4.26 4.67 -21.98
N LEU A 87 -3.00 5.00 -21.81
CA LEU A 87 -2.55 6.02 -20.87
C LEU A 87 -2.99 7.41 -21.36
N GLU A 88 -3.67 8.18 -20.50
CA GLU A 88 -4.07 9.55 -20.75
C GLU A 88 -3.15 10.55 -20.04
N ALA A 89 -2.77 10.24 -18.78
CA ALA A 89 -1.89 11.08 -17.97
C ALA A 89 -1.09 10.23 -16.98
N GLY A 90 0.06 10.73 -16.57
CA GLY A 90 0.85 10.14 -15.51
C GLY A 90 1.76 11.17 -14.88
N ASP A 91 1.99 11.04 -13.57
CA ASP A 91 2.91 11.90 -12.82
C ASP A 91 3.63 11.10 -11.74
N ILE A 92 4.91 11.43 -11.52
CA ILE A 92 5.76 10.82 -10.52
C ILE A 92 6.40 11.92 -9.69
N ILE A 93 6.07 11.96 -8.41
CA ILE A 93 6.51 12.97 -7.47
C ILE A 93 7.50 12.36 -6.49
N ARG A 94 8.73 12.89 -6.46
CA ARG A 94 9.70 12.62 -5.42
C ARG A 94 9.44 13.54 -4.25
N LEU A 95 9.08 12.94 -3.11
CA LEU A 95 8.97 13.65 -1.84
C LEU A 95 10.34 13.63 -1.12
N SER A 96 10.46 14.35 0.00
CA SER A 96 11.69 14.35 0.79
C SER A 96 12.13 12.91 1.13
N SER A 97 13.42 12.62 0.96
CA SER A 97 13.99 11.31 1.22
C SER A 97 14.32 11.04 2.69
N LYS A 98 14.13 12.02 3.57
CA LYS A 98 14.41 11.84 5.00
C LYS A 98 13.33 10.98 5.65
N PRO A 99 13.69 9.84 6.31
CA PRO A 99 12.72 8.90 6.90
C PRO A 99 11.78 9.53 7.93
N ASP A 100 12.26 10.48 8.70
CA ASP A 100 11.52 11.19 9.76
C ASP A 100 10.54 12.25 9.23
N THR A 101 10.58 12.58 7.95
CA THR A 101 9.67 13.54 7.31
C THR A 101 8.58 12.91 6.45
N GLY A 102 8.47 11.57 6.44
CA GLY A 102 7.45 10.85 5.68
C GLY A 102 7.63 10.92 4.17
N GLY A 103 8.87 11.13 3.69
CA GLY A 103 9.20 11.17 2.27
C GLY A 103 9.05 9.84 1.53
N GLY A 104 9.28 9.89 0.21
CA GLY A 104 9.18 8.72 -0.66
C GLY A 104 8.89 9.08 -2.10
N ILE A 105 8.24 8.17 -2.80
CA ILE A 105 7.75 8.37 -4.16
C ILE A 105 6.22 8.22 -4.15
N SER A 106 5.54 9.16 -4.79
CA SER A 106 4.13 9.06 -5.13
C SER A 106 4.00 9.09 -6.64
N ALA A 107 3.33 8.11 -7.22
CA ALA A 107 3.10 8.05 -8.65
C ALA A 107 1.62 7.77 -8.93
N GLY A 108 1.09 8.38 -9.98
CA GLY A 108 -0.29 8.21 -10.39
C GLY A 108 -0.42 8.18 -11.91
N TRP A 109 -1.35 7.37 -12.41
CA TRP A 109 -1.64 7.26 -13.83
C TRP A 109 -3.15 7.18 -14.05
N GLU A 110 -3.59 7.85 -15.09
CA GLU A 110 -4.96 7.84 -15.57
C GLU A 110 -5.03 7.16 -16.92
N PHE A 111 -5.97 6.21 -17.05
CA PHE A 111 -6.21 5.46 -18.27
C PHE A 111 -7.65 5.61 -18.71
N PHE A 112 -7.85 5.62 -20.02
CA PHE A 112 -9.13 5.35 -20.64
C PHE A 112 -9.13 3.91 -21.14
N CYS A 113 -10.13 3.12 -20.71
CA CYS A 113 -10.29 1.71 -21.07
C CYS A 113 -11.55 1.53 -21.90
N GLU A 114 -11.42 1.13 -23.17
CA GLU A 114 -12.57 0.94 -24.08
C GLU A 114 -13.54 -0.11 -23.56
N ASN A 115 -13.00 -1.17 -22.93
CA ASN A 115 -13.75 -2.28 -22.36
C ASN A 115 -13.39 -2.48 -20.88
N SER A 116 -13.69 -1.49 -20.05
CA SER A 116 -13.36 -1.49 -18.61
C SER A 116 -13.98 -2.66 -17.83
N GLN A 117 -15.05 -3.28 -18.36
CA GLN A 117 -15.68 -4.46 -17.77
C GLN A 117 -14.79 -5.71 -17.86
N SER A 118 -13.89 -5.78 -18.84
CA SER A 118 -12.91 -6.86 -18.95
C SER A 118 -11.77 -6.74 -17.96
N LEU A 119 -11.61 -5.59 -17.29
CA LEU A 119 -10.57 -5.38 -16.30
C LEU A 119 -11.00 -5.95 -14.97
N SER A 120 -10.58 -7.17 -14.67
CA SER A 120 -10.86 -7.88 -13.40
C SER A 120 -9.76 -7.69 -12.35
N ALA A 121 -8.54 -7.32 -12.76
CA ALA A 121 -7.42 -7.10 -11.85
C ALA A 121 -6.38 -6.17 -12.48
N VAL A 122 -5.50 -5.65 -11.62
CA VAL A 122 -4.23 -5.03 -11.98
C VAL A 122 -3.13 -6.00 -11.57
N ASP A 123 -2.31 -6.46 -12.52
CA ASP A 123 -1.15 -7.31 -12.24
C ASP A 123 0.01 -6.45 -11.73
N ILE A 124 0.60 -6.82 -10.58
CA ILE A 124 1.58 -5.99 -9.87
C ILE A 124 3.00 -6.47 -10.18
N ASN A 125 3.79 -5.63 -10.81
CA ASN A 125 5.19 -5.89 -11.18
C ASN A 125 6.19 -5.29 -10.18
N LEU A 126 5.75 -4.48 -9.22
CA LEU A 126 6.60 -3.77 -8.24
C LEU A 126 7.56 -4.69 -7.47
N PHE A 127 7.18 -5.94 -7.23
CA PHE A 127 8.05 -6.91 -6.54
C PHE A 127 9.36 -7.22 -7.28
N SER A 128 9.42 -6.91 -8.58
CA SER A 128 10.64 -7.07 -9.37
C SER A 128 11.64 -5.94 -9.20
N ILE A 129 11.17 -4.76 -8.76
CA ILE A 129 12.00 -3.55 -8.60
C ILE A 129 12.19 -3.14 -7.15
N ILE A 130 11.33 -3.59 -6.24
CA ILE A 130 11.41 -3.30 -4.80
C ILE A 130 11.44 -4.63 -4.03
N PRO A 131 12.48 -4.88 -3.21
CA PRO A 131 12.62 -6.14 -2.47
C PRO A 131 11.71 -6.17 -1.21
N ILE A 132 10.40 -6.17 -1.40
CA ILE A 132 9.37 -6.18 -0.36
C ILE A 132 8.62 -7.51 -0.33
N SER A 133 8.04 -7.84 0.82
CA SER A 133 7.29 -9.09 1.04
C SER A 133 5.79 -8.96 0.78
N SER A 134 5.26 -7.75 0.81
CA SER A 134 3.84 -7.48 0.55
C SER A 134 3.61 -6.01 0.20
N ILE A 135 2.49 -5.76 -0.47
CA ILE A 135 1.97 -4.43 -0.82
C ILE A 135 0.56 -4.31 -0.25
N GLU A 136 0.22 -3.16 0.30
CA GLU A 136 -1.16 -2.85 0.66
C GLU A 136 -1.90 -2.35 -0.58
N GLY A 137 -2.91 -3.11 -1.00
CA GLY A 137 -3.77 -2.80 -2.13
C GLY A 137 -5.10 -2.19 -1.69
N LEU A 138 -5.63 -1.27 -2.49
CA LEU A 138 -6.96 -0.72 -2.33
C LEU A 138 -7.65 -0.64 -3.70
N ALA A 139 -8.62 -1.51 -3.93
CA ALA A 139 -9.47 -1.46 -5.12
C ALA A 139 -10.79 -0.76 -4.78
N PHE A 140 -11.24 0.15 -5.61
CA PHE A 140 -12.53 0.82 -5.44
C PHE A 140 -13.54 0.32 -6.48
N PRO A 141 -14.74 -0.10 -6.00
CA PRO A 141 -15.29 0.00 -4.62
C PRO A 141 -14.99 -1.18 -3.69
N GLU A 142 -14.23 -2.19 -4.10
CA GLU A 142 -14.11 -3.51 -3.47
C GLU A 142 -13.43 -3.48 -2.08
N GLY A 143 -12.46 -2.60 -1.87
CA GLY A 143 -11.82 -2.40 -0.57
C GLY A 143 -10.35 -2.80 -0.48
N GLN A 144 -9.88 -3.04 0.75
CA GLN A 144 -8.48 -3.33 1.03
C GLN A 144 -8.12 -4.79 0.74
N GLN A 145 -6.91 -4.98 0.18
CA GLN A 145 -6.31 -6.27 -0.09
C GLN A 145 -4.84 -6.25 0.34
N VAL A 146 -4.29 -7.39 0.73
CA VAL A 146 -2.84 -7.55 0.90
C VAL A 146 -2.33 -8.38 -0.26
N ILE A 147 -1.38 -7.83 -1.00
CA ILE A 147 -0.84 -8.42 -2.22
C ILE A 147 0.53 -9.00 -1.89
N TYR A 148 0.75 -10.24 -2.31
CA TYR A 148 1.98 -10.99 -2.10
C TYR A 148 2.66 -11.34 -3.43
N PRO A 149 3.99 -11.63 -3.44
CA PRO A 149 4.72 -11.94 -4.67
C PRO A 149 4.23 -13.20 -5.41
N ASP A 150 3.64 -14.16 -4.69
CA ASP A 150 3.09 -15.39 -5.24
C ASP A 150 1.71 -15.23 -5.90
N LEU A 151 0.99 -14.16 -5.53
CA LEU A 151 -0.26 -13.76 -6.17
C LEU A 151 -0.28 -12.22 -6.34
N PRO A 152 0.52 -11.67 -7.28
CA PRO A 152 0.75 -10.24 -7.38
C PRO A 152 -0.38 -9.53 -8.14
N LYS A 153 -1.59 -9.55 -7.60
CA LYS A 153 -2.78 -8.97 -8.24
C LYS A 153 -3.58 -8.12 -7.27
N LEU A 154 -4.01 -6.95 -7.73
CA LEU A 154 -5.06 -6.15 -7.12
C LEU A 154 -6.37 -6.44 -7.87
N VAL A 155 -7.30 -7.12 -7.22
CA VAL A 155 -8.52 -7.66 -7.85
C VAL A 155 -9.67 -6.68 -7.74
N PHE A 156 -10.45 -6.55 -8.81
CA PHE A 156 -11.78 -5.95 -8.83
C PHE A 156 -12.83 -7.08 -8.86
N GLU A 157 -13.81 -7.04 -7.98
CA GLU A 157 -14.94 -7.98 -7.94
C GLU A 157 -16.09 -7.51 -8.86
#